data_818ff21891e84c2fb8bcca97536ecd9d
#
_entry.id   818ff21891e84c2fb8bcca97536ecd9d
#
_cell.length_a   1.000
_cell.length_b   1.000
_cell.length_c   1.000
_cell.angle_alpha   90.00
_cell.angle_beta   90.00
_cell.angle_gamma   90.00
#
_symmetry.space_group_name_H-M   'P 1'
#
loop_
_entity.id
_entity.type
_entity.pdbx_description
1 polymer ?
#
loop_
_entity_poly.entity_id
_entity_poly.type
_entity_poly.pdbx_seq_one_letter_code
_entity_poly.pdbx_strand_id
1 'polypeptide(L)'
;FIDTWGLIAPADPARAARYAVTAASVSHDGEGLHGAAFMAAAISKAFETSDMEEIIAAGLQQIPADCLYRKVFDAVERCYRNDPQDWRACLAMLQAEWGYDKYPGVCHIIPNAGVCALALYYGRGDFARTIELASMCGWDTDCNAGNVGTILGVAVGPQGIDECYRGPINDEIVLSGISGYSQLQQKAVRTGLPSGGREMPGASGAGWDAAL
;
A
#
# COMPACT_ATOMS: atom_id res chain seq x y z
N PHE A 1 6.07 -5.50 5.30
CA PHE A 1 6.05 -5.20 6.76
C PHE A 1 5.71 -3.73 7.04
N ILE A 2 5.71 -2.89 6.02
CA ILE A 2 5.45 -1.44 6.13
C ILE A 2 3.96 -1.13 6.30
N ASP A 3 3.08 -1.96 5.74
CA ASP A 3 1.63 -1.75 5.74
C ASP A 3 1.04 -1.47 7.13
N THR A 4 1.57 -2.17 8.14
CA THR A 4 1.15 -2.00 9.54
C THR A 4 1.23 -0.54 10.01
N TRP A 5 2.24 0.21 9.58
CA TRP A 5 2.43 1.61 10.00
C TRP A 5 1.37 2.55 9.41
N GLY A 6 0.85 2.22 8.22
CA GLY A 6 -0.32 2.90 7.68
C GLY A 6 -1.61 2.56 8.42
N LEU A 7 -1.79 1.27 8.76
CA LEU A 7 -2.98 0.79 9.46
C LEU A 7 -3.14 1.33 10.88
N ILE A 8 -2.04 1.58 11.61
CA ILE A 8 -2.08 2.11 12.99
C ILE A 8 -2.10 3.64 13.07
N ALA A 9 -2.02 4.32 11.95
CA ALA A 9 -2.12 5.78 11.85
C ALA A 9 -3.21 6.20 10.84
N PRO A 10 -4.49 5.82 11.05
CA PRO A 10 -5.57 6.12 10.13
C PRO A 10 -5.76 7.63 9.97
N ALA A 11 -5.96 8.10 8.74
CA ALA A 11 -6.22 9.50 8.40
C ALA A 11 -5.10 10.49 8.83
N ASP A 12 -3.88 9.99 9.02
CA ASP A 12 -2.70 10.81 9.31
C ASP A 12 -1.50 10.35 8.47
N PRO A 13 -1.47 10.63 7.16
CA PRO A 13 -0.42 10.19 6.26
C PRO A 13 1.00 10.60 6.68
N ALA A 14 1.13 11.79 7.28
CA ALA A 14 2.44 12.29 7.73
C ALA A 14 2.98 11.47 8.92
N ARG A 15 2.12 11.10 9.87
CA ARG A 15 2.49 10.24 10.99
C ARG A 15 2.82 8.83 10.52
N ALA A 16 1.98 8.26 9.64
CA ALA A 16 2.21 6.95 9.05
C ALA A 16 3.57 6.87 8.37
N ALA A 17 3.90 7.87 7.54
CA ALA A 17 5.19 7.97 6.85
C ALA A 17 6.37 8.03 7.84
N ARG A 18 6.29 8.86 8.90
CA ARG A 18 7.36 8.93 9.91
C ARG A 18 7.59 7.60 10.60
N TYR A 19 6.54 6.92 11.02
CA TYR A 19 6.65 5.60 11.66
C TYR A 19 7.27 4.58 10.71
N ALA A 20 6.80 4.53 9.46
CA ALA A 20 7.30 3.62 8.44
C ALA A 20 8.79 3.86 8.13
N VAL A 21 9.21 5.12 7.97
CA VAL A 21 10.62 5.47 7.73
C VAL A 21 11.49 5.07 8.91
N THR A 22 11.05 5.34 10.15
CA THR A 22 11.79 4.94 11.35
C THR A 22 11.97 3.43 11.44
N ALA A 23 10.91 2.66 11.18
CA ALA A 23 10.99 1.21 11.18
C ALA A 23 11.86 0.66 10.02
N ALA A 24 11.70 1.22 8.83
CA ALA A 24 12.44 0.80 7.64
C ALA A 24 13.94 1.11 7.75
N SER A 25 14.33 2.19 8.43
CA SER A 25 15.74 2.59 8.59
C SER A 25 16.62 1.57 9.34
N VAL A 26 16.01 0.59 10.01
CA VAL A 26 16.72 -0.54 10.65
C VAL A 26 17.38 -1.46 9.61
N SER A 27 16.79 -1.59 8.41
CA SER A 27 17.21 -2.56 7.40
C SER A 27 17.29 -2.00 5.98
N HIS A 28 16.85 -0.76 5.75
CA HIS A 28 16.79 -0.13 4.42
C HIS A 28 17.35 1.29 4.48
N ASP A 29 17.70 1.83 3.29
CA ASP A 29 18.11 3.21 3.09
C ASP A 29 17.57 3.77 1.77
N GLY A 30 17.89 5.03 1.46
CA GLY A 30 17.58 5.67 0.17
C GLY A 30 16.15 5.48 -0.30
N GLU A 31 16.01 4.92 -1.50
CA GLU A 31 14.69 4.71 -2.13
C GLU A 31 13.81 3.71 -1.37
N GLY A 32 14.39 2.81 -0.57
CA GLY A 32 13.62 1.93 0.31
C GLY A 32 12.85 2.70 1.38
N LEU A 33 13.43 3.77 1.92
CA LEU A 33 12.74 4.67 2.87
C LEU A 33 11.64 5.48 2.19
N HIS A 34 11.85 5.91 0.94
CA HIS A 34 10.81 6.58 0.16
C HIS A 34 9.62 5.66 -0.11
N GLY A 35 9.88 4.40 -0.47
CA GLY A 35 8.84 3.39 -0.64
C GLY A 35 8.05 3.15 0.65
N ALA A 36 8.74 3.07 1.79
CA ALA A 36 8.12 2.91 3.10
C ALA A 36 7.19 4.09 3.43
N ALA A 37 7.66 5.31 3.24
CA ALA A 37 6.88 6.53 3.46
C ALA A 37 5.63 6.58 2.58
N PHE A 38 5.80 6.30 1.28
CA PHE A 38 4.70 6.28 0.31
C PHE A 38 3.62 5.28 0.70
N MET A 39 3.99 4.00 0.91
CA MET A 39 3.02 2.94 1.19
C MET A 39 2.22 3.20 2.46
N ALA A 40 2.89 3.55 3.56
CA ALA A 40 2.21 3.82 4.81
C ALA A 40 1.28 5.04 4.71
N ALA A 41 1.70 6.10 4.03
CA ALA A 41 0.87 7.28 3.84
C ALA A 41 -0.35 7.02 2.94
N ALA A 42 -0.18 6.25 1.87
CA ALA A 42 -1.28 5.85 1.00
C ALA A 42 -2.32 4.99 1.76
N ILE A 43 -1.88 4.00 2.55
CA ILE A 43 -2.77 3.20 3.40
C ILE A 43 -3.49 4.07 4.43
N SER A 44 -2.78 5.00 5.07
CA SER A 44 -3.36 5.95 6.02
C SER A 44 -4.44 6.83 5.38
N LYS A 45 -4.20 7.33 4.16
CA LYS A 45 -5.16 8.15 3.41
C LYS A 45 -6.39 7.35 2.97
N ALA A 46 -6.23 6.07 2.68
CA ALA A 46 -7.33 5.18 2.27
C ALA A 46 -8.44 5.03 3.34
N PHE A 47 -8.18 5.39 4.60
CA PHE A 47 -9.24 5.48 5.64
C PHE A 47 -10.19 6.66 5.44
N GLU A 48 -9.79 7.69 4.67
CA GLU A 48 -10.60 8.90 4.46
C GLU A 48 -11.32 8.89 3.13
N THR A 49 -10.75 8.27 2.09
CA THR A 49 -11.26 8.32 0.73
C THR A 49 -11.00 7.02 -0.02
N SER A 50 -11.84 6.74 -1.01
CA SER A 50 -11.62 5.67 -2.00
C SER A 50 -11.12 6.23 -3.35
N ASP A 51 -10.87 7.53 -3.45
CA ASP A 51 -10.30 8.15 -4.65
C ASP A 51 -8.81 7.81 -4.75
N MET A 52 -8.45 7.03 -5.76
CA MET A 52 -7.07 6.57 -5.98
C MET A 52 -6.10 7.72 -6.29
N GLU A 53 -6.56 8.78 -6.95
CA GLU A 53 -5.69 9.94 -7.23
C GLU A 53 -5.34 10.66 -5.93
N GLU A 54 -6.31 10.84 -5.02
CA GLU A 54 -6.06 11.42 -3.70
C GLU A 54 -5.13 10.54 -2.85
N ILE A 55 -5.33 9.22 -2.87
CA ILE A 55 -4.53 8.24 -2.12
C ILE A 55 -3.08 8.26 -2.61
N ILE A 56 -2.87 8.16 -3.92
CA ILE A 56 -1.54 8.22 -4.54
C ILE A 56 -0.87 9.57 -4.23
N ALA A 57 -1.59 10.68 -4.38
CA ALA A 57 -1.07 12.01 -4.12
C ALA A 57 -0.61 12.17 -2.66
N ALA A 58 -1.37 11.65 -1.69
CA ALA A 58 -1.00 11.68 -0.28
C ALA A 58 0.31 10.92 0.00
N GLY A 59 0.49 9.76 -0.63
CA GLY A 59 1.76 9.01 -0.56
C GLY A 59 2.92 9.78 -1.18
N LEU A 60 2.73 10.31 -2.38
CA LEU A 60 3.75 11.08 -3.10
C LEU A 60 4.15 12.39 -2.39
N GLN A 61 3.27 12.97 -1.59
CA GLN A 61 3.59 14.17 -0.78
C GLN A 61 4.58 13.88 0.35
N GLN A 62 4.78 12.63 0.76
CA GLN A 62 5.68 12.26 1.85
C GLN A 62 7.10 11.94 1.39
N ILE A 63 7.40 12.03 0.09
CA ILE A 63 8.70 11.70 -0.49
C ILE A 63 9.25 12.87 -1.32
N PRO A 64 10.59 12.95 -1.51
CA PRO A 64 11.21 14.00 -2.33
C PRO A 64 10.69 13.99 -3.78
N ALA A 65 10.49 15.17 -4.34
CA ALA A 65 9.99 15.33 -5.70
C ALA A 65 10.95 14.82 -6.79
N ASP A 66 12.24 14.73 -6.49
CA ASP A 66 13.30 14.34 -7.42
C ASP A 66 13.83 12.92 -7.21
N CYS A 67 13.27 12.14 -6.26
CA CYS A 67 13.66 10.76 -6.01
C CYS A 67 13.22 9.81 -7.15
N LEU A 68 13.88 8.65 -7.25
CA LEU A 68 13.55 7.65 -8.30
C LEU A 68 12.17 7.05 -8.09
N TYR A 69 11.77 6.82 -6.83
CA TYR A 69 10.45 6.31 -6.51
C TYR A 69 9.34 7.20 -7.08
N ARG A 70 9.47 8.53 -6.94
CA ARG A 70 8.54 9.50 -7.53
C ARG A 70 8.57 9.45 -9.05
N LYS A 71 9.76 9.41 -9.66
CA LYS A 71 9.92 9.39 -11.12
C LYS A 71 9.27 8.19 -11.79
N VAL A 72 9.33 7.00 -11.17
CA VAL A 72 8.66 5.82 -11.73
C VAL A 72 7.14 5.94 -11.65
N PHE A 73 6.59 6.50 -10.57
CA PHE A 73 5.16 6.83 -10.48
C PHE A 73 4.73 7.80 -11.56
N ASP A 74 5.48 8.90 -11.75
CA ASP A 74 5.21 9.89 -12.80
C ASP A 74 5.30 9.28 -14.22
N ALA A 75 6.18 8.31 -14.45
CA ALA A 75 6.26 7.60 -15.72
C ALA A 75 5.02 6.75 -15.98
N VAL A 76 4.54 6.01 -14.98
CA VAL A 76 3.32 5.21 -15.08
C VAL A 76 2.08 6.10 -15.25
N GLU A 77 2.00 7.20 -14.50
CA GLU A 77 0.91 8.16 -14.65
C GLU A 77 0.81 8.70 -16.09
N ARG A 78 1.94 9.06 -16.70
CA ARG A 78 1.95 9.50 -18.11
C ARG A 78 1.45 8.40 -19.06
N CYS A 79 1.82 7.14 -18.86
CA CYS A 79 1.29 6.03 -19.64
C CYS A 79 -0.22 5.91 -19.48
N TYR A 80 -0.70 5.93 -18.25
CA TYR A 80 -2.11 5.84 -17.94
C TYR A 80 -2.93 6.99 -18.55
N ARG A 81 -2.43 8.23 -18.45
CA ARG A 81 -3.11 9.39 -19.04
C ARG A 81 -3.13 9.36 -20.57
N ASN A 82 -2.11 8.75 -21.21
CA ASN A 82 -2.06 8.57 -22.65
C ASN A 82 -3.05 7.49 -23.14
N ASP A 83 -3.07 6.32 -22.49
CA ASP A 83 -4.03 5.25 -22.78
C ASP A 83 -4.42 4.49 -21.50
N PRO A 84 -5.58 4.83 -20.91
CA PRO A 84 -6.06 4.20 -19.69
C PRO A 84 -6.52 2.75 -19.87
N GLN A 85 -6.50 2.19 -21.07
CA GLN A 85 -6.92 0.82 -21.35
C GLN A 85 -5.72 -0.12 -21.58
N ASP A 86 -4.59 0.41 -22.05
CA ASP A 86 -3.43 -0.40 -22.41
C ASP A 86 -2.37 -0.45 -21.29
N TRP A 87 -2.70 -1.20 -20.21
CA TRP A 87 -1.74 -1.46 -19.16
C TRP A 87 -0.53 -2.29 -19.63
N ARG A 88 -0.68 -3.06 -20.74
CA ARG A 88 0.42 -3.88 -21.27
C ARG A 88 1.49 -3.03 -21.93
N ALA A 89 1.12 -1.97 -22.61
CA ALA A 89 2.09 -0.99 -23.11
C ALA A 89 2.83 -0.30 -21.95
N CYS A 90 2.13 0.03 -20.86
CA CYS A 90 2.77 0.55 -19.66
C CYS A 90 3.75 -0.46 -19.03
N LEU A 91 3.38 -1.72 -18.93
CA LEU A 91 4.29 -2.78 -18.46
C LEU A 91 5.51 -2.94 -19.37
N ALA A 92 5.33 -2.89 -20.69
CA ALA A 92 6.45 -2.94 -21.63
C ALA A 92 7.42 -1.76 -21.45
N MET A 93 6.91 -0.55 -21.21
CA MET A 93 7.72 0.62 -20.85
C MET A 93 8.49 0.38 -19.55
N LEU A 94 7.81 -0.15 -18.49
CA LEU A 94 8.47 -0.47 -17.23
C LEU A 94 9.60 -1.50 -17.43
N GLN A 95 9.36 -2.54 -18.23
CA GLN A 95 10.39 -3.55 -18.54
C GLN A 95 11.59 -2.95 -19.28
N ALA A 96 11.35 -2.03 -20.22
CA ALA A 96 12.40 -1.41 -21.00
C ALA A 96 13.23 -0.37 -20.23
N GLU A 97 12.58 0.44 -19.38
CA GLU A 97 13.22 1.61 -18.78
C GLU A 97 13.50 1.44 -17.27
N TRP A 98 12.73 0.60 -16.55
CA TRP A 98 12.74 0.48 -15.10
C TRP A 98 12.90 -0.97 -14.59
N GLY A 99 13.32 -1.90 -15.46
CA GLY A 99 13.45 -3.32 -15.13
C GLY A 99 14.53 -3.63 -14.11
N TYR A 100 14.47 -4.82 -13.51
CA TYR A 100 15.47 -5.29 -12.54
C TYR A 100 16.90 -5.32 -13.06
N ASP A 101 17.09 -5.41 -14.40
CA ASP A 101 18.40 -5.31 -15.05
C ASP A 101 19.06 -3.93 -14.93
N LYS A 102 18.32 -2.90 -14.53
CA LYS A 102 18.80 -1.53 -14.32
C LYS A 102 19.28 -1.27 -12.88
N TYR A 103 18.98 -2.17 -11.96
CA TYR A 103 19.21 -1.95 -10.52
C TYR A 103 19.98 -3.12 -9.89
N PRO A 104 20.86 -2.87 -8.91
CA PRO A 104 21.59 -3.95 -8.21
C PRO A 104 20.65 -4.73 -7.28
N GLY A 105 21.00 -6.01 -7.06
CA GLY A 105 20.27 -6.86 -6.12
C GLY A 105 19.06 -7.57 -6.71
N VAL A 106 18.24 -8.13 -5.84
CA VAL A 106 17.03 -8.89 -6.17
C VAL A 106 15.81 -8.13 -5.64
N CYS A 107 14.72 -8.13 -6.40
CA CYS A 107 13.45 -7.47 -6.00
C CYS A 107 13.63 -6.00 -5.61
N HIS A 108 14.37 -5.24 -6.43
CA HIS A 108 14.66 -3.84 -6.13
C HIS A 108 13.37 -3.00 -6.06
N ILE A 109 13.34 -2.05 -5.11
CA ILE A 109 12.14 -1.26 -4.79
C ILE A 109 11.60 -0.45 -5.98
N ILE A 110 12.44 0.00 -6.91
CA ILE A 110 12.00 0.85 -8.04
C ILE A 110 11.16 0.09 -9.07
N PRO A 111 11.58 -1.08 -9.60
CA PRO A 111 10.69 -1.91 -10.42
C PRO A 111 9.39 -2.27 -9.72
N ASN A 112 9.45 -2.63 -8.43
CA ASN A 112 8.27 -2.95 -7.63
C ASN A 112 7.32 -1.75 -7.49
N ALA A 113 7.87 -0.56 -7.24
CA ALA A 113 7.09 0.68 -7.23
C ALA A 113 6.36 0.94 -8.55
N GLY A 114 7.02 0.64 -9.69
CA GLY A 114 6.40 0.73 -11.01
C GLY A 114 5.19 -0.19 -11.17
N VAL A 115 5.30 -1.45 -10.67
CA VAL A 115 4.18 -2.40 -10.68
C VAL A 115 3.05 -1.94 -9.77
N CYS A 116 3.36 -1.47 -8.57
CA CYS A 116 2.35 -0.92 -7.65
C CYS A 116 1.64 0.29 -8.26
N ALA A 117 2.38 1.21 -8.87
CA ALA A 117 1.80 2.36 -9.57
C ALA A 117 0.88 1.92 -10.71
N LEU A 118 1.34 0.99 -11.57
CA LEU A 118 0.54 0.44 -12.66
C LEU A 118 -0.77 -0.17 -12.12
N ALA A 119 -0.68 -1.00 -11.09
CA ALA A 119 -1.85 -1.66 -10.52
C ALA A 119 -2.85 -0.64 -9.93
N LEU A 120 -2.37 0.39 -9.22
CA LEU A 120 -3.22 1.43 -8.63
C LEU A 120 -3.91 2.29 -9.71
N TYR A 121 -3.18 2.75 -10.74
CA TYR A 121 -3.77 3.57 -11.80
C TYR A 121 -4.74 2.78 -12.69
N TYR A 122 -4.32 1.62 -13.21
CA TYR A 122 -5.13 0.83 -14.15
C TYR A 122 -6.20 -0.04 -13.45
N GLY A 123 -6.08 -0.25 -12.15
CA GLY A 123 -7.09 -0.90 -11.31
C GLY A 123 -8.29 -0.01 -11.02
N ARG A 124 -8.10 1.34 -11.02
CA ARG A 124 -9.18 2.34 -10.88
C ARG A 124 -10.07 2.16 -9.65
N GLY A 125 -9.49 1.75 -8.54
CA GLY A 125 -10.24 1.53 -7.30
C GLY A 125 -11.00 0.20 -7.23
N ASP A 126 -10.94 -0.64 -8.27
CA ASP A 126 -11.46 -2.00 -8.23
C ASP A 126 -10.44 -2.93 -7.57
N PHE A 127 -10.84 -3.58 -6.46
CA PHE A 127 -9.96 -4.45 -5.68
C PHE A 127 -9.45 -5.64 -6.50
N ALA A 128 -10.37 -6.38 -7.13
CA ALA A 128 -10.05 -7.59 -7.88
C ALA A 128 -9.11 -7.26 -9.04
N ARG A 129 -9.45 -6.21 -9.78
CA ARG A 129 -8.66 -5.75 -10.93
C ARG A 129 -7.26 -5.29 -10.52
N THR A 130 -7.13 -4.59 -9.40
CA THR A 130 -5.83 -4.13 -8.89
C THR A 130 -4.92 -5.30 -8.51
N ILE A 131 -5.47 -6.31 -7.79
CA ILE A 131 -4.73 -7.54 -7.44
C ILE A 131 -4.33 -8.32 -8.69
N GLU A 132 -5.25 -8.46 -9.64
CA GLU A 132 -4.99 -9.14 -10.93
C GLU A 132 -3.82 -8.49 -11.66
N LEU A 133 -3.83 -7.17 -11.81
CA LEU A 133 -2.78 -6.43 -12.51
C LEU A 133 -1.42 -6.57 -11.81
N ALA A 134 -1.36 -6.38 -10.49
CA ALA A 134 -0.13 -6.56 -9.73
C ALA A 134 0.47 -7.95 -9.91
N SER A 135 -0.39 -8.99 -9.88
CA SER A 135 0.02 -10.37 -10.06
C SER A 135 0.46 -10.68 -11.48
N MET A 136 -0.24 -10.18 -12.50
CA MET A 136 0.07 -10.43 -13.92
C MET A 136 1.34 -9.75 -14.41
N CYS A 137 1.83 -8.72 -13.72
CA CYS A 137 3.11 -8.10 -14.02
C CYS A 137 4.32 -9.02 -13.82
N GLY A 138 4.20 -10.04 -12.98
CA GLY A 138 5.21 -11.09 -12.79
C GLY A 138 6.46 -10.67 -12.00
N TRP A 139 6.48 -9.46 -11.43
CA TRP A 139 7.57 -8.93 -10.61
C TRP A 139 7.15 -8.86 -9.15
N ASP A 140 7.81 -9.67 -8.27
CA ASP A 140 7.57 -9.70 -6.82
C ASP A 140 6.06 -9.69 -6.48
N THR A 141 5.36 -10.64 -7.08
CA THR A 141 3.88 -10.61 -7.17
C THR A 141 3.19 -10.65 -5.82
N ASP A 142 3.74 -11.38 -4.86
CA ASP A 142 3.20 -11.51 -3.50
C ASP A 142 3.32 -10.18 -2.72
N CYS A 143 4.51 -9.57 -2.71
CA CYS A 143 4.71 -8.30 -2.02
C CYS A 143 3.91 -7.16 -2.67
N ASN A 144 3.97 -7.05 -4.01
CA ASN A 144 3.27 -5.98 -4.72
C ASN A 144 1.75 -6.11 -4.60
N ALA A 145 1.20 -7.33 -4.77
CA ALA A 145 -0.23 -7.57 -4.59
C ALA A 145 -0.67 -7.35 -3.12
N GLY A 146 0.18 -7.73 -2.15
CA GLY A 146 -0.06 -7.47 -0.73
C GLY A 146 -0.16 -5.97 -0.43
N ASN A 147 0.80 -5.18 -0.92
CA ASN A 147 0.83 -3.72 -0.69
C ASN A 147 -0.39 -3.01 -1.32
N VAL A 148 -0.64 -3.22 -2.62
CA VAL A 148 -1.80 -2.58 -3.27
C VAL A 148 -3.11 -3.12 -2.73
N GLY A 149 -3.15 -4.41 -2.36
CA GLY A 149 -4.30 -5.04 -1.72
C GLY A 149 -4.63 -4.44 -0.36
N THR A 150 -3.62 -4.06 0.43
CA THR A 150 -3.82 -3.36 1.71
C THR A 150 -4.42 -1.97 1.47
N ILE A 151 -3.88 -1.19 0.51
CA ILE A 151 -4.43 0.13 0.15
C ILE A 151 -5.90 0.00 -0.26
N LEU A 152 -6.19 -0.86 -1.24
CA LEU A 152 -7.55 -1.04 -1.76
C LEU A 152 -8.48 -1.65 -0.70
N GLY A 153 -8.01 -2.63 0.07
CA GLY A 153 -8.80 -3.26 1.12
C GLY A 153 -9.28 -2.26 2.19
N VAL A 154 -8.43 -1.28 2.53
CA VAL A 154 -8.83 -0.17 3.41
C VAL A 154 -9.81 0.77 2.71
N ALA A 155 -9.53 1.16 1.45
CA ALA A 155 -10.33 2.12 0.69
C ALA A 155 -11.76 1.62 0.41
N VAL A 156 -11.92 0.35 0.01
CA VAL A 156 -13.22 -0.22 -0.37
C VAL A 156 -13.95 -0.92 0.78
N GLY A 157 -13.23 -1.27 1.84
CA GLY A 157 -13.77 -2.03 2.98
C GLY A 157 -14.16 -3.48 2.62
N PRO A 158 -14.65 -4.26 3.60
CA PRO A 158 -15.01 -5.68 3.37
C PRO A 158 -16.08 -5.89 2.29
N GLN A 159 -16.95 -4.90 2.09
CA GLN A 159 -18.04 -4.98 1.11
C GLN A 159 -17.54 -4.81 -0.34
N GLY A 160 -16.41 -4.14 -0.52
CA GLY A 160 -15.77 -3.97 -1.83
C GLY A 160 -14.80 -5.10 -2.21
N ILE A 161 -14.68 -6.14 -1.38
CA ILE A 161 -13.83 -7.30 -1.63
C ILE A 161 -14.71 -8.50 -1.95
N ASP A 162 -14.59 -9.04 -3.14
CA ASP A 162 -15.39 -10.16 -3.62
C ASP A 162 -15.24 -11.42 -2.74
N GLU A 163 -16.31 -12.21 -2.67
CA GLU A 163 -16.36 -13.45 -1.88
C GLU A 163 -15.29 -14.47 -2.28
N CYS A 164 -14.85 -14.46 -3.54
CA CYS A 164 -13.79 -15.35 -4.00
C CYS A 164 -12.44 -15.13 -3.31
N TYR A 165 -12.18 -13.91 -2.79
CA TYR A 165 -11.00 -13.61 -1.98
C TYR A 165 -11.22 -13.86 -0.49
N ARG A 166 -12.44 -13.70 0.00
CA ARG A 166 -12.79 -13.78 1.42
C ARG A 166 -13.19 -15.16 1.88
N GLY A 167 -13.93 -15.87 1.02
CA GLY A 167 -14.44 -17.22 1.31
C GLY A 167 -13.34 -18.23 1.67
N PRO A 168 -12.24 -18.34 0.91
CA PRO A 168 -11.15 -19.28 1.22
C PRO A 168 -10.47 -19.06 2.57
N ILE A 169 -10.50 -17.83 3.10
CA ILE A 169 -9.93 -17.50 4.41
C ILE A 169 -11.00 -17.35 5.51
N ASN A 170 -12.27 -17.66 5.21
CA ASN A 170 -13.42 -17.53 6.11
C ASN A 170 -13.56 -16.14 6.77
N ASP A 171 -13.03 -15.09 6.15
CA ASP A 171 -12.90 -13.76 6.76
C ASP A 171 -12.17 -13.78 8.13
N GLU A 172 -11.24 -14.71 8.33
CA GLU A 172 -10.53 -14.90 9.59
C GLU A 172 -9.04 -14.59 9.45
N ILE A 173 -8.44 -14.10 10.53
CA ILE A 173 -6.99 -14.00 10.66
C ILE A 173 -6.54 -14.97 11.73
N VAL A 174 -5.64 -15.87 11.37
CA VAL A 174 -4.95 -16.73 12.31
C VAL A 174 -3.63 -16.07 12.69
N LEU A 175 -3.52 -15.66 13.96
CA LEU A 175 -2.34 -15.03 14.51
C LEU A 175 -1.60 -16.06 15.38
N SER A 176 -0.30 -16.26 15.13
CA SER A 176 0.58 -16.97 16.03
C SER A 176 1.24 -15.96 16.97
N GLY A 177 0.87 -15.94 18.23
CA GLY A 177 1.55 -15.13 19.24
C GLY A 177 2.84 -15.79 19.75
N ILE A 178 3.69 -15.01 20.41
CA ILE A 178 4.92 -15.48 21.07
C ILE A 178 4.62 -16.59 22.09
N SER A 179 3.41 -16.60 22.66
CA SER A 179 2.92 -17.63 23.58
C SER A 179 2.58 -18.97 22.93
N GLY A 180 2.68 -19.09 21.60
CA GLY A 180 2.35 -20.30 20.85
C GLY A 180 0.85 -20.56 20.67
N TYR A 181 -0.03 -19.67 21.10
CA TYR A 181 -1.47 -19.76 20.87
C TYR A 181 -1.84 -19.09 19.57
N SER A 182 -2.49 -19.82 18.67
CA SER A 182 -3.16 -19.24 17.51
C SER A 182 -4.39 -18.48 17.99
N GLN A 183 -4.46 -17.20 17.71
CA GLN A 183 -5.67 -16.41 17.95
C GLN A 183 -6.45 -16.31 16.65
N LEU A 184 -7.66 -16.85 16.64
CA LEU A 184 -8.64 -16.66 15.59
C LEU A 184 -9.37 -15.35 15.85
N GLN A 185 -9.21 -14.37 14.98
CA GLN A 185 -9.99 -13.15 15.03
C GLN A 185 -11.06 -13.20 13.95
N GLN A 186 -12.30 -13.31 14.37
CA GLN A 186 -13.45 -13.33 13.47
C GLN A 186 -13.79 -11.93 12.94
N LYS A 187 -14.36 -11.88 11.75
CA LYS A 187 -14.82 -10.69 11.05
C LYS A 187 -15.66 -9.74 11.91
N ALA A 188 -16.50 -10.28 12.83
CA ALA A 188 -17.37 -9.46 13.68
C ALA A 188 -16.62 -8.49 14.60
N VAL A 189 -15.38 -8.78 14.98
CA VAL A 189 -14.53 -7.88 15.76
C VAL A 189 -13.96 -6.77 14.88
N ARG A 190 -13.89 -6.97 13.57
CA ARG A 190 -13.28 -6.06 12.58
C ARG A 190 -14.29 -5.08 11.98
N THR A 191 -15.58 -5.44 11.95
CA THR A 191 -16.66 -4.55 11.49
C THR A 191 -17.05 -3.50 12.52
N GLY A 192 -16.48 -3.54 13.71
CA GLY A 192 -16.62 -2.51 14.73
C GLY A 192 -15.77 -1.25 14.49
N LEU A 193 -14.99 -1.19 13.42
CA LEU A 193 -14.43 0.06 12.93
C LEU A 193 -15.56 0.85 12.26
N PRO A 194 -15.89 2.06 12.76
CA PRO A 194 -17.01 2.82 12.24
C PRO A 194 -16.75 3.18 10.78
N SER A 195 -17.65 2.77 9.91
CA SER A 195 -17.83 3.40 8.60
C SER A 195 -18.34 4.82 8.89
N GLY A 196 -17.46 5.81 8.80
CA GLY A 196 -17.79 7.22 8.94
C GLY A 196 -17.69 7.75 10.37
N GLY A 197 -16.69 8.56 10.62
CA GLY A 197 -16.64 9.66 11.56
C GLY A 197 -17.29 9.47 12.94
N ARG A 198 -16.72 8.59 13.79
CA ARG A 198 -16.91 8.70 15.24
C ARG A 198 -15.56 8.61 15.92
N GLU A 199 -15.24 9.63 16.67
CA GLU A 199 -14.12 9.68 17.58
C GLU A 199 -14.07 8.43 18.45
N MET A 200 -12.92 7.77 18.50
CA MET A 200 -12.61 6.74 19.48
C MET A 200 -12.65 7.39 20.86
N PRO A 201 -13.52 6.97 21.80
CA PRO A 201 -13.45 7.47 23.15
C PRO A 201 -12.18 6.90 23.80
N GLY A 202 -11.22 7.77 24.13
CA GLY A 202 -10.17 7.44 25.07
C GLY A 202 -8.73 7.31 24.58
N ALA A 203 -8.37 7.85 23.42
CA ALA A 203 -6.97 8.17 23.15
C ALA A 203 -6.63 9.55 23.73
N SER A 204 -6.78 9.68 25.05
CA SER A 204 -6.12 10.77 25.79
C SER A 204 -4.63 10.53 25.68
N GLY A 205 -3.92 11.49 25.06
CA GLY A 205 -2.48 11.48 24.89
C GLY A 205 -1.75 11.18 26.20
N ALA A 206 -1.10 10.06 26.23
CA ALA A 206 -0.13 9.71 27.23
C ALA A 206 1.10 9.12 26.52
N GLY A 207 2.07 9.99 26.25
CA GLY A 207 3.44 9.63 26.52
C GLY A 207 4.26 8.89 25.48
N TRP A 208 4.00 9.03 24.16
CA TRP A 208 4.89 8.46 23.13
C TRP A 208 5.68 9.49 22.34
N ASP A 209 5.39 10.80 22.50
CA ASP A 209 6.05 11.88 21.77
C ASP A 209 7.41 12.33 22.35
N ALA A 210 7.90 11.67 23.41
CA ALA A 210 9.13 12.08 24.10
C ALA A 210 10.34 11.15 23.90
N ALA A 211 10.26 10.15 23.02
CA ALA A 211 11.34 9.19 22.82
C ALA A 211 11.71 8.88 21.36
N LEU A 212 11.34 9.76 20.39
CA LEU A 212 11.81 9.66 19.00
C LEU A 212 12.29 11.02 18.51
#